data_464c4f114680775469d5acf92d7817ad
#
_entry.id   464c4f114680775469d5acf92d7817ad
#
_cell.length_a   1.000
_cell.length_b   1.000
_cell.length_c   1.000
_cell.angle_alpha   90.00
_cell.angle_beta   90.00
_cell.angle_gamma   90.00
#
_symmetry.space_group_name_H-M   'P 1'
#
loop_
_entity.id
_entity.type
_entity.pdbx_description
1 polymer ?
#
loop_
_entity_poly.entity_id
_entity_poly.type
_entity_poly.pdbx_seq_one_letter_code
_entity_poly.pdbx_strand_id
1 'polypeptide(L)'
;MNKKVIVLGDLNDGKETIAYEEESAPIVDNNEIESMVSDFDDEQRKNGKDYDLQRNGKKLIKTEIKYVYKVKENGGFVYRLLFKDDITGEKVDTWQMFNPNSDKKAPFRTVGEASQHMFRRLEELKTKGKTTRKTFGDVWEEFKRSPHDRANETIRRYESIYVHHIKELLGNADISAIPTEKYNELLVLLHRTGDGKGSKINGYSYDYVKSILKFIYLVVSYAYRMNYVSTETYMRFENELKMPSRKKESDKKKIRVLSNSQIIQVKDLIKDTDFYLPFLIAVMGGLRPAEVFALCFEDFDYSKGTVDINKQLVEETDGKRIIKQPKTEGSKRTVELPRFVIEEVQKKEKLLAECKAKSPLLFEQNKLRFLDGRNFKEEIIEQPNFINVDTRGRFIPAHSFSYYTKIIKEKICPNQPDIEDFSFYTFRKTHLSNMAANNCPIGELMKRAGHTKIETIYTYYYNRTNESEKKVLQAMYQCSKVLD
;
A
#
# COMPACT_ATOMS: atom_id res chain seq x y z
N MET A 1 -16.65 -10.36 -8.51
CA MET A 1 -16.62 -11.68 -9.20
C MET A 1 -15.17 -12.17 -9.22
N ASN A 2 -14.83 -13.04 -8.31
CA ASN A 2 -13.53 -13.72 -8.34
C ASN A 2 -13.69 -14.97 -9.18
N LYS A 3 -13.22 -14.93 -10.42
CA LYS A 3 -13.12 -16.13 -11.24
C LYS A 3 -11.96 -16.96 -10.76
N LYS A 4 -12.23 -18.13 -10.22
CA LYS A 4 -11.22 -19.14 -9.92
C LYS A 4 -10.85 -19.84 -11.24
N VAL A 5 -9.61 -19.67 -11.66
CA VAL A 5 -9.09 -20.38 -12.84
C VAL A 5 -8.60 -21.74 -12.36
N ILE A 6 -9.25 -22.80 -12.79
CA ILE A 6 -8.75 -24.17 -12.64
C ILE A 6 -8.16 -24.58 -13.97
N VAL A 7 -6.84 -24.77 -13.99
CA VAL A 7 -6.15 -25.33 -15.16
C VAL A 7 -6.19 -26.85 -15.02
N LEU A 8 -7.01 -27.51 -15.81
CA LEU A 8 -6.97 -28.96 -15.99
C LEU A 8 -5.96 -29.27 -17.12
N GLY A 9 -4.73 -29.62 -16.73
CA GLY A 9 -3.74 -30.11 -17.66
C GLY A 9 -3.99 -31.56 -17.99
N ASP A 10 -4.37 -31.87 -19.22
CA ASP A 10 -4.28 -33.21 -19.77
C ASP A 10 -3.05 -33.32 -20.67
N LEU A 11 -2.21 -34.27 -20.36
CA LEU A 11 -0.86 -34.48 -20.91
C LEU A 11 -0.89 -35.19 -22.28
N ASN A 12 -1.61 -34.70 -23.27
CA ASN A 12 -1.42 -35.36 -24.60
C ASN A 12 -1.92 -34.58 -25.81
N ASP A 13 -2.11 -33.35 -25.88
CA ASP A 13 -2.29 -32.69 -27.19
C ASP A 13 -2.23 -31.15 -27.14
N GLY A 14 -1.21 -30.55 -26.61
CA GLY A 14 -0.75 -29.20 -26.97
C GLY A 14 -1.78 -28.07 -27.14
N LYS A 15 -3.03 -28.21 -26.62
CA LYS A 15 -4.04 -27.17 -26.62
C LYS A 15 -4.60 -26.99 -25.22
N GLU A 16 -4.28 -25.87 -24.60
CA GLU A 16 -4.91 -25.44 -23.34
C GLU A 16 -6.38 -25.08 -23.60
N THR A 17 -7.28 -25.85 -23.03
CA THR A 17 -8.72 -25.50 -23.01
C THR A 17 -9.00 -24.82 -21.67
N ILE A 18 -9.31 -23.52 -21.71
CA ILE A 18 -9.75 -22.78 -20.53
C ILE A 18 -11.24 -22.97 -20.38
N ALA A 19 -11.65 -23.74 -19.37
CA ALA A 19 -13.05 -23.84 -18.96
C ALA A 19 -13.35 -22.80 -17.89
N TYR A 20 -14.41 -22.04 -18.06
CA TYR A 20 -14.94 -21.13 -17.04
C TYR A 20 -16.11 -21.81 -16.36
N GLU A 21 -16.02 -22.05 -15.07
CA GLU A 21 -17.18 -22.35 -14.25
C GLU A 21 -17.92 -21.05 -13.94
N GLU A 22 -19.17 -20.95 -14.35
CA GLU A 22 -20.08 -19.91 -13.84
C GLU A 22 -20.42 -20.27 -12.39
N GLU A 23 -19.80 -19.59 -11.44
CA GLU A 23 -20.28 -19.64 -10.06
C GLU A 23 -21.72 -19.14 -10.01
N SER A 24 -22.63 -20.03 -9.61
CA SER A 24 -23.97 -19.66 -9.17
C SER A 24 -23.86 -18.55 -8.11
N ALA A 25 -24.67 -17.49 -8.28
CA ALA A 25 -24.70 -16.36 -7.36
C ALA A 25 -24.67 -16.84 -5.88
N PRO A 26 -23.97 -16.12 -4.99
CA PRO A 26 -23.84 -16.53 -3.60
C PRO A 26 -25.22 -16.72 -3.00
N ILE A 27 -25.48 -17.92 -2.49
CA ILE A 27 -26.65 -18.20 -1.66
C ILE A 27 -26.42 -17.39 -0.39
N VAL A 28 -27.18 -16.31 -0.21
CA VAL A 28 -27.13 -15.51 1.01
C VAL A 28 -27.52 -16.41 2.17
N ASP A 29 -26.69 -16.51 3.18
CA ASP A 29 -26.91 -17.39 4.33
C ASP A 29 -28.22 -17.00 5.04
N ASN A 30 -29.09 -17.98 5.27
CA ASN A 30 -30.36 -17.79 5.99
C ASN A 30 -30.16 -17.16 7.39
N ASN A 31 -29.00 -17.35 8.00
CA ASN A 31 -28.67 -16.77 9.31
C ASN A 31 -28.46 -15.22 9.24
N GLU A 32 -27.95 -14.69 8.13
CA GLU A 32 -27.88 -13.24 7.91
C GLU A 32 -29.28 -12.62 7.76
N ILE A 33 -30.21 -13.37 7.15
CA ILE A 33 -31.59 -12.94 6.99
C ILE A 33 -32.34 -12.97 8.35
N GLU A 34 -32.08 -13.97 9.17
CA GLU A 34 -32.68 -14.10 10.51
C GLU A 34 -32.21 -13.01 11.47
N SER A 35 -30.94 -12.60 11.42
CA SER A 35 -30.42 -11.51 12.26
C SER A 35 -30.96 -10.13 11.89
N MET A 36 -31.37 -9.94 10.63
CA MET A 36 -31.94 -8.68 10.16
C MET A 36 -33.44 -8.51 10.44
N VAL A 37 -34.13 -9.57 10.85
CA VAL A 37 -35.60 -9.58 10.96
C VAL A 37 -36.10 -10.17 12.29
N SER A 38 -35.21 -10.47 13.25
CA SER A 38 -35.53 -11.25 14.46
C SER A 38 -36.52 -10.60 15.42
N ASP A 39 -36.75 -9.29 15.35
CA ASP A 39 -37.53 -8.58 16.38
C ASP A 39 -39.08 -8.57 16.17
N PHE A 40 -39.57 -9.15 15.07
CA PHE A 40 -40.99 -9.06 14.73
C PHE A 40 -41.79 -10.38 14.71
N ASP A 41 -41.15 -11.52 14.88
CA ASP A 41 -41.81 -12.83 14.70
C ASP A 41 -42.45 -13.43 15.96
N ASP A 42 -42.19 -12.87 17.16
CA ASP A 42 -42.67 -13.49 18.40
C ASP A 42 -44.19 -13.30 18.67
N GLU A 43 -44.82 -12.33 18.06
CA GLU A 43 -46.28 -12.15 18.22
C GLU A 43 -47.13 -13.06 17.33
N GLN A 44 -46.62 -13.54 16.20
CA GLN A 44 -47.39 -14.37 15.27
C GLN A 44 -47.20 -15.89 15.43
N ARG A 45 -46.21 -16.34 16.19
CA ARG A 45 -45.95 -17.78 16.45
C ARG A 45 -46.97 -18.43 17.44
N LYS A 46 -47.78 -17.66 18.08
CA LYS A 46 -48.74 -18.16 19.11
C LYS A 46 -49.98 -18.79 18.55
N ASN A 47 -50.28 -18.70 17.24
CA ASN A 47 -51.46 -19.33 16.65
C ASN A 47 -51.08 -20.25 15.48
N GLY A 48 -50.82 -21.49 15.76
CA GLY A 48 -50.44 -22.55 14.80
C GLY A 48 -51.58 -22.94 13.83
N LYS A 49 -51.97 -22.07 12.91
CA LYS A 49 -52.79 -22.38 11.75
C LYS A 49 -52.11 -21.88 10.50
N ASP A 50 -51.85 -22.80 9.55
CA ASP A 50 -51.47 -22.46 8.17
C ASP A 50 -52.64 -21.67 7.56
N TYR A 51 -52.52 -20.34 7.59
CA TYR A 51 -53.44 -19.49 6.85
C TYR A 51 -53.05 -19.48 5.39
N ASP A 52 -54.00 -19.88 4.50
CA ASP A 52 -53.93 -19.60 3.05
C ASP A 52 -53.84 -18.06 2.90
N LEU A 53 -52.59 -17.54 2.75
CA LEU A 53 -52.41 -16.10 2.54
C LEU A 53 -53.05 -15.74 1.19
N GLN A 54 -54.07 -14.90 1.25
CA GLN A 54 -54.66 -14.33 0.03
C GLN A 54 -54.29 -12.87 -0.12
N ARG A 55 -53.79 -12.49 -1.30
CA ARG A 55 -53.55 -11.09 -1.61
C ARG A 55 -54.06 -10.79 -3.03
N ASN A 56 -54.85 -9.73 -3.20
CA ASN A 56 -55.48 -9.34 -4.45
C ASN A 56 -56.22 -10.51 -5.15
N GLY A 57 -56.97 -11.31 -4.39
CA GLY A 57 -57.71 -12.47 -4.90
C GLY A 57 -56.88 -13.70 -5.29
N LYS A 58 -55.57 -13.67 -5.11
CA LYS A 58 -54.65 -14.79 -5.44
C LYS A 58 -54.24 -15.54 -4.16
N LYS A 59 -54.22 -16.87 -4.23
CA LYS A 59 -53.72 -17.71 -3.14
C LYS A 59 -52.18 -17.79 -3.20
N LEU A 60 -51.53 -17.57 -2.08
CA LEU A 60 -50.07 -17.53 -1.95
C LEU A 60 -49.55 -18.69 -1.10
N ILE A 61 -48.55 -19.41 -1.61
CA ILE A 61 -47.89 -20.52 -0.94
C ILE A 61 -46.50 -20.04 -0.50
N LYS A 62 -46.14 -20.29 0.75
CA LYS A 62 -44.80 -19.98 1.29
C LYS A 62 -43.72 -20.74 0.51
N THR A 63 -42.59 -20.13 0.26
CA THR A 63 -41.40 -20.77 -0.30
C THR A 63 -40.35 -20.99 0.77
N GLU A 64 -39.23 -21.59 0.41
CA GLU A 64 -38.06 -21.78 1.28
C GLU A 64 -37.42 -20.41 1.67
N ILE A 65 -37.61 -19.39 0.86
CA ILE A 65 -37.09 -18.05 1.13
C ILE A 65 -38.15 -17.24 1.86
N LYS A 66 -37.84 -16.76 3.04
CA LYS A 66 -38.73 -15.93 3.87
C LYS A 66 -39.20 -14.69 3.09
N TYR A 67 -40.50 -14.40 3.19
CA TYR A 67 -41.19 -13.31 2.47
C TYR A 67 -41.28 -13.43 0.94
N VAL A 68 -40.84 -14.53 0.34
CA VAL A 68 -41.11 -14.87 -1.06
C VAL A 68 -42.20 -15.93 -1.11
N TYR A 69 -43.19 -15.72 -1.99
CA TYR A 69 -44.36 -16.57 -2.07
C TYR A 69 -44.61 -17.00 -3.51
N LYS A 70 -45.09 -18.23 -3.69
CA LYS A 70 -45.52 -18.75 -4.99
C LYS A 70 -47.02 -18.49 -5.17
N VAL A 71 -47.40 -17.95 -6.29
CA VAL A 71 -48.80 -17.73 -6.65
C VAL A 71 -49.38 -19.06 -7.17
N LYS A 72 -50.44 -19.56 -6.52
CA LYS A 72 -51.02 -20.89 -6.81
C LYS A 72 -51.59 -21.00 -8.22
N GLU A 73 -52.21 -19.93 -8.67
CA GLU A 73 -52.94 -19.90 -9.94
C GLU A 73 -52.03 -19.94 -11.17
N ASN A 74 -50.85 -19.33 -11.12
CA ASN A 74 -49.98 -19.21 -12.31
C ASN A 74 -48.53 -19.67 -12.07
N GLY A 75 -48.23 -20.17 -10.87
CA GLY A 75 -46.90 -20.69 -10.53
C GLY A 75 -45.79 -19.66 -10.43
N GLY A 76 -46.06 -18.37 -10.64
CA GLY A 76 -45.09 -17.31 -10.55
C GLY A 76 -44.80 -16.92 -9.06
N PHE A 77 -43.81 -16.09 -8.86
CA PHE A 77 -43.36 -15.70 -7.54
C PHE A 77 -43.59 -14.21 -7.28
N VAL A 78 -43.89 -13.87 -6.01
CA VAL A 78 -44.11 -12.52 -5.50
C VAL A 78 -43.42 -12.40 -4.16
N TYR A 79 -43.14 -11.19 -3.69
CA TYR A 79 -42.54 -11.00 -2.37
C TYR A 79 -43.20 -9.89 -1.55
N ARG A 80 -42.97 -9.96 -0.25
CA ARG A 80 -43.40 -8.96 0.74
C ARG A 80 -42.16 -8.32 1.36
N LEU A 81 -42.11 -7.00 1.41
CA LEU A 81 -41.13 -6.24 2.19
C LEU A 81 -41.77 -5.86 3.51
N LEU A 82 -41.25 -6.42 4.59
CA LEU A 82 -41.69 -6.15 5.95
C LEU A 82 -40.47 -5.82 6.81
N PHE A 83 -40.30 -4.56 7.16
CA PHE A 83 -39.23 -4.09 8.06
C PHE A 83 -39.67 -2.84 8.79
N LYS A 84 -38.95 -2.47 9.86
CA LYS A 84 -39.10 -1.21 10.54
C LYS A 84 -38.05 -0.24 9.97
N ASP A 85 -38.51 0.94 9.56
CA ASP A 85 -37.59 1.98 9.11
C ASP A 85 -36.81 2.50 10.32
N ASP A 86 -35.48 2.37 10.30
CA ASP A 86 -34.59 2.72 11.41
C ASP A 86 -34.59 4.25 11.70
N ILE A 87 -35.06 5.06 10.75
CA ILE A 87 -35.05 6.53 10.84
C ILE A 87 -36.41 7.06 11.34
N THR A 88 -37.47 6.64 10.68
CA THR A 88 -38.82 7.11 11.00
C THR A 88 -39.49 6.31 12.12
N GLY A 89 -38.94 5.11 12.40
CA GLY A 89 -39.56 4.15 13.33
C GLY A 89 -40.86 3.53 12.81
N GLU A 90 -41.27 3.85 11.57
CA GLU A 90 -42.48 3.34 10.96
C GLU A 90 -42.31 1.93 10.40
N LYS A 91 -43.40 1.14 10.48
CA LYS A 91 -43.43 -0.20 9.91
C LYS A 91 -43.71 -0.12 8.41
N VAL A 92 -42.76 -0.59 7.58
CA VAL A 92 -42.93 -0.71 6.14
C VAL A 92 -43.47 -2.12 5.83
N ASP A 93 -44.65 -2.19 5.20
CA ASP A 93 -45.31 -3.41 4.78
C ASP A 93 -45.78 -3.28 3.33
N THR A 94 -44.97 -3.69 2.40
CA THR A 94 -45.22 -3.52 0.96
C THR A 94 -45.13 -4.84 0.22
N TRP A 95 -46.03 -5.08 -0.72
CA TRP A 95 -46.04 -6.28 -1.56
C TRP A 95 -45.64 -5.96 -3.00
N GLN A 96 -44.74 -6.76 -3.56
CA GLN A 96 -44.41 -6.72 -4.98
C GLN A 96 -45.05 -7.92 -5.70
N MET A 97 -46.15 -7.63 -6.36
CA MET A 97 -47.01 -8.66 -6.98
C MET A 97 -46.63 -9.00 -8.42
N PHE A 98 -45.72 -8.27 -9.04
CA PHE A 98 -45.26 -8.47 -10.43
C PHE A 98 -43.82 -7.98 -10.60
N ASN A 99 -43.14 -8.59 -11.58
CA ASN A 99 -41.82 -8.17 -11.99
C ASN A 99 -41.89 -6.81 -12.71
N PRO A 100 -41.26 -5.74 -12.22
CA PRO A 100 -41.32 -4.43 -12.86
C PRO A 100 -40.67 -4.40 -14.25
N ASN A 101 -39.80 -5.36 -14.55
CA ASN A 101 -39.15 -5.50 -15.86
C ASN A 101 -40.00 -6.32 -16.87
N SER A 102 -41.22 -6.69 -16.50
CA SER A 102 -42.12 -7.43 -17.37
C SER A 102 -43.16 -6.50 -18.00
N ASP A 103 -43.22 -6.43 -19.31
CA ASP A 103 -44.19 -5.62 -20.11
C ASP A 103 -45.66 -5.94 -19.81
N LYS A 104 -45.96 -7.13 -19.28
CA LYS A 104 -47.31 -7.64 -19.02
C LYS A 104 -47.69 -7.69 -17.53
N LYS A 105 -46.96 -7.00 -16.64
CA LYS A 105 -47.21 -7.09 -15.19
C LYS A 105 -47.27 -8.53 -14.66
N ALA A 106 -46.46 -9.42 -15.22
CA ALA A 106 -46.38 -10.81 -14.78
C ALA A 106 -45.59 -10.95 -13.48
N PRO A 107 -45.85 -11.94 -12.61
CA PRO A 107 -45.03 -12.23 -11.43
C PRO A 107 -43.65 -12.71 -11.89
N PHE A 108 -42.69 -12.78 -10.92
CA PHE A 108 -41.37 -13.31 -11.20
C PHE A 108 -41.42 -14.78 -11.57
N ARG A 109 -40.54 -15.23 -12.48
CA ARG A 109 -40.58 -16.59 -13.01
C ARG A 109 -39.97 -17.61 -12.05
N THR A 110 -38.96 -17.21 -11.32
CA THR A 110 -38.25 -18.08 -10.33
C THR A 110 -38.19 -17.45 -8.94
N VAL A 111 -37.99 -18.28 -7.94
CA VAL A 111 -37.81 -17.86 -6.56
C VAL A 111 -36.55 -17.00 -6.42
N GLY A 112 -35.48 -17.39 -7.14
CA GLY A 112 -34.19 -16.65 -7.17
C GLY A 112 -34.34 -15.23 -7.74
N GLU A 113 -35.09 -15.07 -8.84
CA GLU A 113 -35.36 -13.76 -9.45
C GLU A 113 -36.15 -12.86 -8.48
N ALA A 114 -37.15 -13.39 -7.84
CA ALA A 114 -37.99 -12.67 -6.86
C ALA A 114 -37.16 -12.25 -5.64
N SER A 115 -36.31 -13.14 -5.11
CA SER A 115 -35.47 -12.86 -3.96
C SER A 115 -34.39 -11.83 -4.27
N GLN A 116 -33.69 -11.94 -5.40
CA GLN A 116 -32.69 -10.95 -5.83
C GLN A 116 -33.31 -9.55 -5.96
N HIS A 117 -34.49 -9.46 -6.55
CA HIS A 117 -35.20 -8.19 -6.66
C HIS A 117 -35.66 -7.67 -5.30
N MET A 118 -36.13 -8.55 -4.42
CA MET A 118 -36.48 -8.20 -3.04
C MET A 118 -35.31 -7.63 -2.27
N PHE A 119 -34.14 -8.28 -2.32
CA PHE A 119 -32.93 -7.81 -1.64
C PHE A 119 -32.46 -6.47 -2.19
N ARG A 120 -32.40 -6.33 -3.51
CA ARG A 120 -32.06 -5.04 -4.14
C ARG A 120 -32.98 -3.92 -3.67
N ARG A 121 -34.30 -4.19 -3.64
CA ARG A 121 -35.29 -3.21 -3.22
C ARG A 121 -35.19 -2.88 -1.72
N LEU A 122 -34.88 -3.85 -0.90
CA LEU A 122 -34.63 -3.64 0.53
C LEU A 122 -33.38 -2.77 0.76
N GLU A 123 -32.30 -3.02 0.02
CA GLU A 123 -31.12 -2.16 0.05
C GLU A 123 -31.43 -0.73 -0.42
N GLU A 124 -32.15 -0.56 -1.51
CA GLU A 124 -32.57 0.76 -1.99
C GLU A 124 -33.38 1.53 -0.95
N LEU A 125 -34.28 0.86 -0.23
CA LEU A 125 -35.11 1.48 0.79
C LEU A 125 -34.31 1.81 2.05
N LYS A 126 -33.37 0.95 2.44
CA LYS A 126 -32.45 1.22 3.56
C LYS A 126 -31.47 2.34 3.22
N THR A 127 -31.07 2.49 1.97
CA THR A 127 -30.16 3.55 1.53
C THR A 127 -30.85 4.89 1.27
N LYS A 128 -32.14 4.90 0.88
CA LYS A 128 -32.90 6.14 0.65
C LYS A 128 -33.07 7.01 1.90
N GLY A 129 -32.92 6.45 3.10
CA GLY A 129 -33.06 7.18 4.36
C GLY A 129 -31.74 7.66 4.99
N LYS A 130 -30.57 7.21 4.51
CA LYS A 130 -29.28 7.41 5.19
C LYS A 130 -28.20 8.13 4.39
N THR A 131 -28.48 8.78 3.30
CA THR A 131 -27.48 9.66 2.69
C THR A 131 -27.39 10.97 3.46
N THR A 132 -26.76 10.94 4.63
CA THR A 132 -26.10 12.13 5.13
C THR A 132 -25.09 12.52 4.06
N ARG A 133 -25.43 13.58 3.33
CA ARG A 133 -24.52 14.12 2.30
C ARG A 133 -23.17 14.36 2.95
N LYS A 134 -22.18 13.58 2.56
CA LYS A 134 -20.81 13.70 3.04
C LYS A 134 -19.94 14.17 1.89
N THR A 135 -19.14 15.18 2.14
CA THR A 135 -18.14 15.58 1.15
C THR A 135 -16.99 14.60 1.14
N PHE A 136 -16.20 14.58 0.06
CA PHE A 136 -14.98 13.78 0.00
C PHE A 136 -14.05 14.09 1.19
N GLY A 137 -13.96 15.36 1.57
CA GLY A 137 -13.18 15.81 2.72
C GLY A 137 -13.71 15.28 4.06
N ASP A 138 -15.04 15.32 4.26
CA ASP A 138 -15.66 14.77 5.48
C ASP A 138 -15.35 13.27 5.64
N VAL A 139 -15.46 12.53 4.55
CA VAL A 139 -15.18 11.09 4.53
C VAL A 139 -13.70 10.81 4.83
N TRP A 140 -12.78 11.61 4.28
CA TRP A 140 -11.36 11.48 4.58
C TRP A 140 -11.07 11.78 6.06
N GLU A 141 -11.64 12.85 6.63
CA GLU A 141 -11.49 13.20 8.03
C GLU A 141 -12.05 12.10 8.96
N GLU A 142 -13.20 11.54 8.59
CA GLU A 142 -13.82 10.44 9.33
C GLU A 142 -12.95 9.17 9.26
N PHE A 143 -12.43 8.82 8.08
CA PHE A 143 -11.51 7.71 7.94
C PHE A 143 -10.27 7.86 8.83
N LYS A 144 -9.67 9.03 8.91
CA LYS A 144 -8.49 9.28 9.78
C LYS A 144 -8.78 9.05 11.26
N ARG A 145 -10.02 9.27 11.69
CA ARG A 145 -10.46 9.09 13.09
C ARG A 145 -10.92 7.65 13.38
N SER A 146 -11.29 6.92 12.34
CA SER A 146 -11.75 5.53 12.49
C SER A 146 -10.59 4.58 12.83
N PRO A 147 -10.85 3.45 13.52
CA PRO A 147 -9.85 2.41 13.70
C PRO A 147 -9.37 1.87 12.35
N HIS A 148 -8.06 1.86 12.11
CA HIS A 148 -7.45 1.32 10.89
C HIS A 148 -6.01 0.88 11.15
N ASP A 149 -5.52 -0.11 10.38
CA ASP A 149 -4.14 -0.66 10.52
C ASP A 149 -3.09 0.12 9.68
N ARG A 150 -3.42 1.30 9.16
CA ARG A 150 -2.49 2.07 8.34
C ARG A 150 -1.42 2.72 9.19
N ALA A 151 -0.16 2.57 8.77
CA ALA A 151 0.96 3.26 9.42
C ALA A 151 0.82 4.79 9.29
N ASN A 152 1.22 5.53 10.32
CA ASN A 152 1.15 6.99 10.36
C ASN A 152 1.81 7.65 9.13
N GLU A 153 2.93 7.12 8.62
CA GLU A 153 3.58 7.63 7.41
C GLU A 153 2.69 7.49 6.16
N THR A 154 1.89 6.42 6.10
CA THR A 154 0.94 6.22 4.99
C THR A 154 -0.17 7.26 5.06
N ILE A 155 -0.70 7.51 6.26
CA ILE A 155 -1.73 8.54 6.49
C ILE A 155 -1.18 9.94 6.16
N ARG A 156 0.04 10.28 6.61
CA ARG A 156 0.69 11.56 6.27
C ARG A 156 0.88 11.73 4.76
N ARG A 157 1.28 10.67 4.07
CA ARG A 157 1.40 10.69 2.61
C ARG A 157 0.05 10.93 1.95
N TYR A 158 -1.01 10.29 2.42
CA TYR A 158 -2.36 10.49 1.91
C TYR A 158 -2.89 11.87 2.24
N GLU A 159 -2.60 12.41 3.43
CA GLU A 159 -2.91 13.79 3.78
C GLU A 159 -2.23 14.79 2.82
N SER A 160 -0.95 14.59 2.53
CA SER A 160 -0.24 15.40 1.54
C SER A 160 -0.89 15.31 0.16
N ILE A 161 -1.29 14.10 -0.28
CA ILE A 161 -2.01 13.92 -1.56
C ILE A 161 -3.35 14.66 -1.52
N TYR A 162 -4.11 14.54 -0.44
CA TYR A 162 -5.38 15.21 -0.26
C TYR A 162 -5.23 16.74 -0.38
N VAL A 163 -4.36 17.31 0.43
CA VAL A 163 -4.18 18.77 0.50
C VAL A 163 -3.70 19.35 -0.83
N HIS A 164 -2.76 18.69 -1.53
CA HIS A 164 -2.16 19.26 -2.72
C HIS A 164 -2.93 18.99 -4.02
N HIS A 165 -3.70 17.89 -4.09
CA HIS A 165 -4.28 17.46 -5.36
C HIS A 165 -5.79 17.26 -5.36
N ILE A 166 -6.41 17.01 -4.19
CA ILE A 166 -7.82 16.63 -4.11
C ILE A 166 -8.67 17.74 -3.49
N LYS A 167 -8.18 18.33 -2.39
CA LYS A 167 -8.96 19.24 -1.53
C LYS A 167 -9.62 20.38 -2.30
N GLU A 168 -8.88 21.04 -3.16
CA GLU A 168 -9.37 22.20 -3.91
C GLU A 168 -10.43 21.81 -4.95
N LEU A 169 -10.27 20.66 -5.61
CA LEU A 169 -11.11 20.24 -6.73
C LEU A 169 -12.33 19.42 -6.29
N LEU A 170 -12.15 18.53 -5.33
CA LEU A 170 -13.15 17.53 -4.95
C LEU A 170 -13.45 17.54 -3.45
N GLY A 171 -12.67 18.24 -2.61
CA GLY A 171 -12.79 18.18 -1.16
C GLY A 171 -14.17 18.53 -0.62
N ASN A 172 -14.83 19.52 -1.20
CA ASN A 172 -16.16 19.99 -0.83
C ASN A 172 -17.30 19.37 -1.65
N ALA A 173 -16.98 18.49 -2.61
CA ALA A 173 -17.99 17.84 -3.44
C ALA A 173 -18.64 16.68 -2.67
N ASP A 174 -19.95 16.50 -2.83
CA ASP A 174 -20.68 15.34 -2.31
C ASP A 174 -20.10 14.06 -2.94
N ILE A 175 -19.56 13.18 -2.11
CA ILE A 175 -18.85 11.98 -2.57
C ILE A 175 -19.74 11.04 -3.39
N SER A 176 -21.05 11.04 -3.10
CA SER A 176 -22.02 10.22 -3.84
C SER A 176 -22.34 10.77 -5.24
N ALA A 177 -22.07 12.07 -5.46
CA ALA A 177 -22.37 12.76 -6.69
C ALA A 177 -21.15 12.98 -7.60
N ILE A 178 -19.92 12.63 -7.15
CA ILE A 178 -18.72 12.75 -7.98
C ILE A 178 -18.70 11.66 -9.04
N PRO A 179 -18.82 11.98 -10.34
CA PRO A 179 -18.74 10.99 -11.39
C PRO A 179 -17.32 10.43 -11.52
N THR A 180 -17.19 9.14 -11.88
CA THR A 180 -15.88 8.46 -11.99
C THR A 180 -14.94 9.14 -12.99
N GLU A 181 -15.51 9.74 -14.03
CA GLU A 181 -14.80 10.49 -15.06
C GLU A 181 -13.98 11.64 -14.46
N LYS A 182 -14.48 12.30 -13.41
CA LYS A 182 -13.74 13.38 -12.73
C LYS A 182 -12.47 12.90 -12.06
N TYR A 183 -12.49 11.70 -11.47
CA TYR A 183 -11.28 11.08 -10.93
C TYR A 183 -10.31 10.72 -12.05
N ASN A 184 -10.79 10.18 -13.16
CA ASN A 184 -9.96 9.84 -14.31
C ASN A 184 -9.35 11.08 -14.96
N GLU A 185 -10.11 12.16 -15.15
CA GLU A 185 -9.62 13.45 -15.64
C GLU A 185 -8.49 13.99 -14.76
N LEU A 186 -8.68 13.98 -13.44
CA LEU A 186 -7.67 14.42 -12.48
C LEU A 186 -6.38 13.59 -12.58
N LEU A 187 -6.49 12.26 -12.64
CA LEU A 187 -5.31 11.39 -12.76
C LEU A 187 -4.56 11.62 -14.08
N VAL A 188 -5.28 11.82 -15.18
CA VAL A 188 -4.68 12.14 -16.50
C VAL A 188 -4.02 13.51 -16.48
N LEU A 189 -4.67 14.52 -15.92
CA LEU A 189 -4.13 15.87 -15.79
C LEU A 189 -2.81 15.84 -14.99
N LEU A 190 -2.82 15.26 -13.79
CA LEU A 190 -1.65 15.18 -12.93
C LEU A 190 -0.50 14.40 -13.57
N HIS A 191 -0.81 13.36 -14.35
CA HIS A 191 0.22 12.58 -15.04
C HIS A 191 0.84 13.33 -16.22
N ARG A 192 0.05 14.08 -16.99
CA ARG A 192 0.50 14.73 -18.22
C ARG A 192 1.12 16.09 -17.99
N THR A 193 0.47 16.92 -17.20
CA THR A 193 0.82 18.35 -17.05
C THR A 193 1.17 18.77 -15.62
N GLY A 194 0.90 17.90 -14.61
CA GLY A 194 1.02 18.29 -13.21
C GLY A 194 -0.15 19.16 -12.76
N ASP A 195 0.01 19.80 -11.61
CA ASP A 195 -1.01 20.65 -10.98
C ASP A 195 -0.88 22.15 -11.34
N GLY A 196 0.05 22.50 -12.21
CA GLY A 196 0.32 23.89 -12.59
C GLY A 196 0.91 24.77 -11.46
N LYS A 197 1.06 24.23 -10.25
CA LYS A 197 1.46 24.97 -9.03
C LYS A 197 2.96 24.88 -8.71
N GLY A 198 3.81 24.52 -9.65
CA GLY A 198 5.21 24.41 -9.32
C GLY A 198 6.13 23.93 -10.43
N SER A 199 7.33 23.53 -10.06
CA SER A 199 8.47 23.17 -10.89
C SER A 199 8.30 21.94 -11.80
N LYS A 200 7.11 21.31 -11.86
CA LYS A 200 6.87 20.10 -12.65
C LYS A 200 6.02 20.35 -13.87
N ILE A 201 6.60 21.04 -14.83
CA ILE A 201 6.01 21.31 -16.16
C ILE A 201 5.65 20.00 -16.91
N ASN A 202 6.27 18.87 -16.56
CA ASN A 202 6.12 17.59 -17.27
C ASN A 202 5.20 16.57 -16.58
N GLY A 203 4.41 17.00 -15.61
CA GLY A 203 3.52 16.12 -14.84
C GLY A 203 4.22 15.22 -13.82
N TYR A 204 3.41 14.49 -13.05
CA TYR A 204 3.89 13.58 -12.01
C TYR A 204 4.23 12.20 -12.58
N SER A 205 5.17 11.51 -11.91
CA SER A 205 5.54 10.14 -12.29
C SER A 205 4.35 9.18 -12.19
N TYR A 206 4.34 8.14 -13.02
CA TYR A 206 3.30 7.11 -13.02
C TYR A 206 3.07 6.51 -11.63
N ASP A 207 4.16 6.20 -10.88
CA ASP A 207 4.05 5.61 -9.55
C ASP A 207 3.47 6.57 -8.50
N TYR A 208 3.72 7.87 -8.66
CA TYR A 208 3.10 8.87 -7.79
C TYR A 208 1.60 8.98 -8.07
N VAL A 209 1.21 9.07 -9.35
CA VAL A 209 -0.22 9.09 -9.75
C VAL A 209 -0.93 7.80 -9.32
N LYS A 210 -0.27 6.64 -9.41
CA LYS A 210 -0.79 5.38 -8.84
C LYS A 210 -1.03 5.46 -7.33
N SER A 211 -0.25 6.27 -6.61
CA SER A 211 -0.48 6.50 -5.18
C SER A 211 -1.69 7.38 -4.92
N ILE A 212 -1.95 8.36 -5.80
CA ILE A 212 -3.15 9.20 -5.77
C ILE A 212 -4.39 8.34 -6.06
N LEU A 213 -4.35 7.48 -7.09
CA LEU A 213 -5.43 6.53 -7.37
C LEU A 213 -5.74 5.64 -6.17
N LYS A 214 -4.71 5.09 -5.51
CA LYS A 214 -4.90 4.28 -4.30
C LYS A 214 -5.55 5.05 -3.15
N PHE A 215 -5.25 6.33 -3.03
CA PHE A 215 -5.87 7.19 -2.04
C PHE A 215 -7.35 7.45 -2.37
N ILE A 216 -7.68 7.78 -3.62
CA ILE A 216 -9.07 7.95 -4.08
C ILE A 216 -9.85 6.66 -3.82
N TYR A 217 -9.30 5.51 -4.22
CA TYR A 217 -9.91 4.21 -4.00
C TYR A 217 -10.18 3.93 -2.52
N LEU A 218 -9.24 4.27 -1.64
CA LEU A 218 -9.39 4.11 -0.20
C LEU A 218 -10.59 4.89 0.34
N VAL A 219 -10.70 6.18 -0.04
CA VAL A 219 -11.75 7.07 0.47
C VAL A 219 -13.12 6.66 -0.06
N VAL A 220 -13.22 6.37 -1.36
CA VAL A 220 -14.50 5.94 -1.97
C VAL A 220 -14.94 4.56 -1.46
N SER A 221 -14.01 3.63 -1.27
CA SER A 221 -14.33 2.31 -0.67
C SER A 221 -14.76 2.42 0.79
N TYR A 222 -14.19 3.37 1.54
CA TYR A 222 -14.65 3.64 2.90
C TYR A 222 -16.06 4.25 2.89
N ALA A 223 -16.31 5.23 2.01
CA ALA A 223 -17.64 5.83 1.84
C ALA A 223 -18.71 4.79 1.49
N TYR A 224 -18.37 3.83 0.62
CA TYR A 224 -19.27 2.71 0.30
C TYR A 224 -19.57 1.85 1.52
N ARG A 225 -18.57 1.44 2.30
CA ARG A 225 -18.76 0.65 3.54
C ARG A 225 -19.60 1.37 4.58
N MET A 226 -19.53 2.71 4.60
CA MET A 226 -20.33 3.55 5.49
C MET A 226 -21.69 3.93 4.90
N ASN A 227 -22.07 3.35 3.76
CA ASN A 227 -23.32 3.62 3.04
C ASN A 227 -23.51 5.10 2.62
N TYR A 228 -22.41 5.85 2.43
CA TYR A 228 -22.46 7.20 1.85
C TYR A 228 -22.53 7.19 0.32
N VAL A 229 -22.13 6.10 -0.29
CA VAL A 229 -22.16 5.86 -1.74
C VAL A 229 -22.98 4.60 -2.02
N SER A 230 -23.89 4.66 -3.00
CA SER A 230 -24.71 3.51 -3.37
C SER A 230 -23.89 2.40 -4.02
N THR A 231 -24.36 1.16 -3.96
CA THR A 231 -23.74 0.00 -4.61
C THR A 231 -23.58 0.23 -6.12
N GLU A 232 -24.57 0.79 -6.78
CA GLU A 232 -24.51 1.10 -8.22
C GLU A 232 -23.36 2.08 -8.53
N THR A 233 -23.27 3.18 -7.78
CA THR A 233 -22.21 4.19 -7.96
C THR A 233 -20.84 3.59 -7.68
N TYR A 234 -20.70 2.76 -6.62
CA TYR A 234 -19.45 2.11 -6.28
C TYR A 234 -19.01 1.09 -7.34
N MET A 235 -19.93 0.26 -7.84
CA MET A 235 -19.62 -0.71 -8.90
C MET A 235 -19.21 -0.01 -10.21
N ARG A 236 -19.85 1.11 -10.55
CA ARG A 236 -19.43 1.94 -11.67
C ARG A 236 -18.02 2.50 -11.44
N PHE A 237 -17.76 3.04 -10.26
CA PHE A 237 -16.44 3.52 -9.88
C PHE A 237 -15.36 2.43 -10.01
N GLU A 238 -15.57 1.22 -9.49
CA GLU A 238 -14.60 0.11 -9.59
C GLU A 238 -14.30 -0.29 -11.05
N ASN A 239 -15.33 -0.33 -11.90
CA ASN A 239 -15.18 -0.74 -13.28
C ASN A 239 -14.55 0.34 -14.17
N GLU A 240 -14.81 1.61 -13.91
CA GLU A 240 -14.44 2.73 -14.78
C GLU A 240 -13.21 3.51 -14.30
N LEU A 241 -12.81 3.37 -13.03
CA LEU A 241 -11.59 4.03 -12.53
C LEU A 241 -10.36 3.40 -13.16
N LYS A 242 -9.58 4.20 -13.90
CA LYS A 242 -8.44 3.72 -14.67
C LYS A 242 -7.19 4.55 -14.43
N MET A 243 -6.05 3.86 -14.40
CA MET A 243 -4.76 4.54 -14.49
C MET A 243 -4.55 5.12 -15.90
N PRO A 244 -3.97 6.32 -16.00
CA PRO A 244 -3.48 6.82 -17.27
C PRO A 244 -2.48 5.85 -17.91
N SER A 245 -2.43 5.81 -19.24
CA SER A 245 -1.39 5.04 -19.94
C SER A 245 0.00 5.58 -19.58
N ARG A 246 0.97 4.68 -19.43
CA ARG A 246 2.37 5.10 -19.21
C ARG A 246 2.84 5.94 -20.40
N LYS A 247 3.56 7.02 -20.11
CA LYS A 247 4.35 7.72 -21.14
C LYS A 247 5.36 6.73 -21.72
N LYS A 248 5.67 6.87 -23.02
CA LYS A 248 6.63 5.98 -23.70
C LYS A 248 7.98 5.97 -22.95
N GLU A 249 8.78 4.97 -23.14
CA GLU A 249 10.08 4.53 -22.56
C GLU A 249 10.94 5.51 -21.74
N SER A 250 10.78 6.81 -21.88
CA SER A 250 11.45 7.84 -21.05
C SER A 250 11.15 7.74 -19.55
N ASP A 251 10.07 7.03 -19.16
CA ASP A 251 9.62 6.90 -17.76
C ASP A 251 10.25 5.71 -17.00
N LYS A 252 11.02 4.87 -17.67
CA LYS A 252 11.83 3.86 -16.99
C LYS A 252 13.04 4.56 -16.37
N LYS A 253 12.90 5.04 -15.13
CA LYS A 253 14.03 5.58 -14.37
C LYS A 253 15.14 4.53 -14.32
N LYS A 254 16.26 4.80 -15.02
CA LYS A 254 17.47 4.01 -14.82
C LYS A 254 17.85 4.08 -13.35
N ILE A 255 18.18 2.93 -12.74
CA ILE A 255 18.70 2.94 -11.36
C ILE A 255 20.05 3.68 -11.42
N ARG A 256 20.14 4.76 -10.67
CA ARG A 256 21.35 5.55 -10.63
C ARG A 256 22.29 4.96 -9.62
N VAL A 257 23.49 4.71 -10.06
CA VAL A 257 24.58 4.17 -9.27
C VAL A 257 25.81 5.02 -9.49
N LEU A 258 26.67 5.07 -8.49
CA LEU A 258 27.97 5.74 -8.59
C LEU A 258 28.99 4.77 -9.21
N SER A 259 29.87 5.30 -10.07
CA SER A 259 31.06 4.57 -10.49
C SER A 259 32.05 4.44 -9.33
N ASN A 260 33.02 3.53 -9.45
CA ASN A 260 34.07 3.34 -8.43
C ASN A 260 34.88 4.64 -8.19
N SER A 261 35.17 5.40 -9.25
CA SER A 261 35.85 6.69 -9.12
C SER A 261 35.01 7.72 -8.36
N GLN A 262 33.70 7.77 -8.60
CA GLN A 262 32.80 8.65 -7.88
C GLN A 262 32.65 8.24 -6.41
N ILE A 263 32.63 6.94 -6.11
CA ILE A 263 32.61 6.45 -4.71
C ILE A 263 33.87 6.94 -3.97
N ILE A 264 35.05 6.88 -4.60
CA ILE A 264 36.31 7.38 -4.02
C ILE A 264 36.21 8.89 -3.79
N GLN A 265 35.77 9.67 -4.77
CA GLN A 265 35.59 11.12 -4.63
C GLN A 265 34.61 11.49 -3.52
N VAL A 266 33.49 10.76 -3.39
CA VAL A 266 32.55 10.97 -2.28
C VAL A 266 33.23 10.64 -0.95
N LYS A 267 33.93 9.52 -0.87
CA LYS A 267 34.71 9.15 0.33
C LYS A 267 35.67 10.27 0.74
N ASP A 268 36.44 10.81 -0.21
CA ASP A 268 37.43 11.87 0.07
C ASP A 268 36.75 13.19 0.48
N LEU A 269 35.56 13.47 -0.03
CA LEU A 269 34.77 14.63 0.36
C LEU A 269 34.29 14.57 1.82
N ILE A 270 33.94 13.37 2.31
CA ILE A 270 33.24 13.23 3.60
C ILE A 270 34.08 12.49 4.68
N LYS A 271 35.31 12.06 4.38
CA LYS A 271 36.13 11.25 5.29
C LYS A 271 36.39 11.88 6.65
N ASP A 272 36.43 13.22 6.73
CA ASP A 272 36.66 13.97 7.96
C ASP A 272 35.36 14.50 8.58
N THR A 273 34.22 13.91 8.22
CA THR A 273 32.89 14.32 8.69
C THR A 273 32.18 13.16 9.40
N ASP A 274 31.16 13.49 10.18
CA ASP A 274 30.33 12.48 10.85
C ASP A 274 29.54 11.58 9.89
N PHE A 275 29.47 11.91 8.60
CA PHE A 275 28.80 11.08 7.57
C PHE A 275 29.71 9.99 6.99
N TYR A 276 30.99 9.96 7.31
CA TYR A 276 31.92 8.97 6.77
C TYR A 276 31.54 7.54 7.14
N LEU A 277 31.31 7.29 8.43
CA LEU A 277 30.93 5.96 8.91
C LEU A 277 29.54 5.52 8.37
N PRO A 278 28.46 6.32 8.44
CA PRO A 278 27.19 6.01 7.76
C PRO A 278 27.34 5.68 6.27
N PHE A 279 28.17 6.43 5.56
CA PHE A 279 28.47 6.19 4.15
C PHE A 279 29.12 4.84 3.94
N LEU A 280 30.17 4.51 4.68
CA LEU A 280 30.84 3.21 4.58
C LEU A 280 29.88 2.05 4.80
N ILE A 281 29.05 2.12 5.83
CA ILE A 281 28.05 1.09 6.14
C ILE A 281 27.01 0.98 5.01
N ALA A 282 26.57 2.09 4.45
CA ALA A 282 25.59 2.07 3.35
C ALA A 282 26.17 1.49 2.05
N VAL A 283 27.43 1.87 1.69
CA VAL A 283 28.08 1.44 0.45
C VAL A 283 28.57 -0.01 0.56
N MET A 284 29.07 -0.44 1.72
CA MET A 284 29.62 -1.78 1.90
C MET A 284 28.60 -2.80 2.42
N GLY A 285 27.58 -2.36 3.16
CA GLY A 285 26.53 -3.22 3.69
C GLY A 285 25.23 -3.22 2.90
N GLY A 286 24.99 -2.20 2.08
CA GLY A 286 23.76 -2.07 1.31
C GLY A 286 22.50 -1.79 2.15
N LEU A 287 22.64 -1.21 3.32
CA LEU A 287 21.55 -0.92 4.24
C LEU A 287 20.67 0.26 3.75
N ARG A 288 19.40 0.27 4.17
CA ARG A 288 18.51 1.43 3.95
C ARG A 288 18.95 2.61 4.84
N PRO A 289 18.76 3.87 4.42
CA PRO A 289 19.09 5.02 5.27
C PRO A 289 18.52 4.91 6.68
N ALA A 290 17.24 4.58 6.81
CA ALA A 290 16.56 4.43 8.09
C ALA A 290 17.16 3.31 8.97
N GLU A 291 17.74 2.27 8.38
CA GLU A 291 18.47 1.19 9.06
C GLU A 291 19.84 1.70 9.53
N VAL A 292 20.61 2.36 8.62
CA VAL A 292 21.94 2.90 8.95
C VAL A 292 21.88 3.87 10.12
N PHE A 293 20.92 4.81 10.08
CA PHE A 293 20.80 5.84 11.13
C PHE A 293 20.19 5.30 12.45
N ALA A 294 19.69 4.07 12.48
CA ALA A 294 19.20 3.41 13.69
C ALA A 294 20.26 2.56 14.40
N LEU A 295 21.44 2.36 13.81
CA LEU A 295 22.45 1.46 14.34
C LEU A 295 23.05 1.99 15.64
N CYS A 296 23.23 1.06 16.60
CA CYS A 296 23.95 1.23 17.84
C CYS A 296 25.21 0.34 17.82
N PHE A 297 26.17 0.60 18.72
CA PHE A 297 27.38 -0.22 18.82
C PHE A 297 27.06 -1.68 19.18
N GLU A 298 26.01 -1.91 19.95
CA GLU A 298 25.55 -3.24 20.35
C GLU A 298 25.02 -4.10 19.19
N ASP A 299 24.73 -3.49 18.03
CA ASP A 299 24.31 -4.22 16.84
C ASP A 299 25.47 -4.91 16.11
N PHE A 300 26.74 -4.62 16.48
CA PHE A 300 27.92 -5.14 15.81
C PHE A 300 28.55 -6.30 16.58
N ASP A 301 28.78 -7.41 15.87
CA ASP A 301 29.66 -8.48 16.33
C ASP A 301 31.07 -8.26 15.73
N TYR A 302 31.95 -7.66 16.50
CA TYR A 302 33.31 -7.33 16.07
C TYR A 302 34.16 -8.57 15.75
N SER A 303 33.87 -9.70 16.39
CA SER A 303 34.59 -10.96 16.18
C SER A 303 34.24 -11.60 14.86
N LYS A 304 32.97 -11.56 14.48
CA LYS A 304 32.45 -12.09 13.21
C LYS A 304 32.50 -11.08 12.06
N GLY A 305 32.65 -9.79 12.36
CA GLY A 305 32.58 -8.74 11.35
C GLY A 305 31.16 -8.53 10.81
N THR A 306 30.15 -8.68 11.66
CA THR A 306 28.74 -8.61 11.23
C THR A 306 28.01 -7.49 11.95
N VAL A 307 26.87 -7.06 11.35
CA VAL A 307 25.93 -6.12 11.94
C VAL A 307 24.52 -6.67 11.82
N ASP A 308 23.77 -6.59 12.93
CA ASP A 308 22.37 -7.01 12.98
C ASP A 308 21.42 -5.86 12.65
N ILE A 309 20.59 -6.06 11.65
CA ILE A 309 19.60 -5.10 11.20
C ILE A 309 18.23 -5.53 11.73
N ASN A 310 17.83 -4.95 12.86
CA ASN A 310 16.62 -5.30 13.60
C ASN A 310 15.71 -4.10 13.88
N LYS A 311 16.13 -2.89 13.49
CA LYS A 311 15.42 -1.63 13.75
C LYS A 311 15.61 -0.62 12.62
N GLN A 312 14.75 0.38 12.60
CA GLN A 312 14.83 1.54 11.70
C GLN A 312 14.48 2.83 12.45
N LEU A 313 15.13 3.90 12.09
CA LEU A 313 14.84 5.23 12.62
C LEU A 313 13.84 5.94 11.72
N VAL A 314 12.80 6.51 12.33
CA VAL A 314 11.82 7.37 11.66
C VAL A 314 11.81 8.71 12.38
N GLU A 315 11.94 9.80 11.64
CA GLU A 315 11.81 11.15 12.15
C GLU A 315 10.40 11.66 11.89
N GLU A 316 9.71 12.11 12.93
CA GLU A 316 8.37 12.69 12.83
C GLU A 316 8.44 14.17 12.44
N THR A 317 7.32 14.72 11.97
CA THR A 317 7.24 16.12 11.52
C THR A 317 7.53 17.15 12.64
N ASP A 318 7.36 16.75 13.89
CA ASP A 318 7.69 17.55 15.08
C ASP A 318 9.15 17.40 15.52
N GLY A 319 9.98 16.75 14.69
CA GLY A 319 11.40 16.48 14.97
C GLY A 319 11.64 15.35 15.96
N LYS A 320 10.60 14.71 16.48
CA LYS A 320 10.74 13.54 17.34
C LYS A 320 11.24 12.35 16.56
N ARG A 321 12.16 11.62 17.15
CA ARG A 321 12.75 10.42 16.57
C ARG A 321 12.14 9.20 17.21
N ILE A 322 11.76 8.24 16.36
CA ILE A 322 11.14 7.00 16.80
C ILE A 322 11.92 5.84 16.18
N ILE A 323 12.33 4.89 17.01
CA ILE A 323 12.83 3.61 16.54
C ILE A 323 11.64 2.68 16.35
N LYS A 324 11.56 2.04 15.18
CA LYS A 324 10.56 1.03 14.86
C LYS A 324 11.23 -0.26 14.46
N GLN A 325 10.59 -1.37 14.75
CA GLN A 325 10.95 -2.63 14.12
C GLN A 325 10.71 -2.57 12.60
N PRO A 326 11.47 -3.33 11.79
CA PRO A 326 11.21 -3.46 10.38
C PRO A 326 9.79 -3.98 10.11
N LYS A 327 9.18 -3.53 8.99
CA LYS A 327 7.79 -3.87 8.65
C LYS A 327 7.54 -5.37 8.40
N THR A 328 8.57 -6.13 8.08
CA THR A 328 8.48 -7.56 7.76
C THR A 328 9.62 -8.31 8.45
N GLU A 329 9.37 -9.54 8.87
CA GLU A 329 10.41 -10.43 9.43
C GLU A 329 11.61 -10.59 8.46
N GLY A 330 11.37 -10.70 7.16
CA GLY A 330 12.44 -10.78 6.16
C GLY A 330 13.33 -9.53 6.09
N SER A 331 12.96 -8.44 6.76
CA SER A 331 13.81 -7.25 6.88
C SER A 331 14.79 -7.34 8.04
N LYS A 332 14.55 -8.18 9.04
CA LYS A 332 15.51 -8.52 10.08
C LYS A 332 16.56 -9.43 9.47
N ARG A 333 17.80 -9.08 9.58
CA ARG A 333 18.92 -9.80 8.97
C ARG A 333 20.25 -9.42 9.57
N THR A 334 21.22 -10.32 9.49
CA THR A 334 22.62 -10.06 9.78
C THR A 334 23.38 -9.83 8.48
N VAL A 335 24.21 -8.81 8.43
CA VAL A 335 24.99 -8.43 7.25
C VAL A 335 26.47 -8.42 7.60
N GLU A 336 27.29 -9.15 6.83
CA GLU A 336 28.75 -9.10 6.92
C GLU A 336 29.27 -7.78 6.35
N LEU A 337 30.23 -7.19 7.03
CA LEU A 337 30.94 -5.98 6.63
C LEU A 337 32.44 -6.25 6.48
N PRO A 338 33.10 -5.59 5.53
CA PRO A 338 34.57 -5.65 5.44
C PRO A 338 35.24 -5.21 6.73
N ARG A 339 36.35 -5.86 7.07
CA ARG A 339 37.06 -5.63 8.33
C ARG A 339 37.39 -4.15 8.58
N PHE A 340 37.82 -3.42 7.57
CA PHE A 340 38.13 -2.00 7.69
C PHE A 340 36.92 -1.15 8.15
N VAL A 341 35.68 -1.55 7.78
CA VAL A 341 34.45 -0.86 8.24
C VAL A 341 34.23 -1.13 9.72
N ILE A 342 34.43 -2.36 10.17
CA ILE A 342 34.35 -2.74 11.58
C ILE A 342 35.39 -1.96 12.43
N GLU A 343 36.60 -1.83 11.90
CA GLU A 343 37.66 -1.05 12.56
C GLU A 343 37.27 0.44 12.69
N GLU A 344 36.61 1.02 11.70
CA GLU A 344 36.08 2.40 11.79
C GLU A 344 34.97 2.52 12.82
N VAL A 345 34.09 1.51 12.95
CA VAL A 345 33.07 1.47 14.03
C VAL A 345 33.76 1.46 15.41
N GLN A 346 34.74 0.59 15.62
CA GLN A 346 35.51 0.52 16.89
C GLN A 346 36.25 1.81 17.20
N LYS A 347 36.85 2.46 16.19
CA LYS A 347 37.50 3.78 16.37
C LYS A 347 36.48 4.84 16.82
N LYS A 348 35.30 4.87 16.21
CA LYS A 348 34.22 5.80 16.59
C LYS A 348 33.76 5.54 18.04
N GLU A 349 33.55 4.27 18.41
CA GLU A 349 33.15 3.87 19.75
C GLU A 349 34.16 4.35 20.79
N LYS A 350 35.47 4.08 20.59
CA LYS A 350 36.54 4.54 21.44
C LYS A 350 36.59 6.06 21.56
N LEU A 351 36.48 6.76 20.41
CA LEU A 351 36.47 8.24 20.40
C LEU A 351 35.31 8.79 21.22
N LEU A 352 34.11 8.24 21.09
CA LEU A 352 32.95 8.71 21.85
C LEU A 352 33.10 8.43 23.37
N ALA A 353 33.63 7.26 23.71
CA ALA A 353 33.94 6.93 25.13
C ALA A 353 34.93 7.93 25.74
N GLU A 354 36.01 8.28 25.00
CA GLU A 354 36.98 9.27 25.44
C GLU A 354 36.35 10.68 25.56
N CYS A 355 35.52 11.09 24.60
CA CYS A 355 34.82 12.38 24.65
C CYS A 355 33.85 12.45 25.84
N LYS A 356 33.10 11.38 26.09
CA LYS A 356 32.19 11.28 27.23
C LYS A 356 32.94 11.33 28.57
N ALA A 357 34.08 10.63 28.67
CA ALA A 357 34.92 10.65 29.88
C ALA A 357 35.50 12.04 30.15
N LYS A 358 35.93 12.77 29.13
CA LYS A 358 36.51 14.13 29.25
C LYS A 358 35.46 15.20 29.65
N SER A 359 34.21 15.04 29.18
CA SER A 359 33.18 16.07 29.35
C SER A 359 31.79 15.42 29.57
N PRO A 360 31.59 14.67 30.67
CA PRO A 360 30.37 13.90 30.88
C PRO A 360 29.10 14.76 30.94
N LEU A 361 29.22 15.99 31.51
CA LEU A 361 28.10 16.93 31.65
C LEU A 361 27.66 17.57 30.30
N LEU A 362 28.58 17.62 29.34
CA LEU A 362 28.32 18.20 28.01
C LEU A 362 27.91 17.14 26.98
N PHE A 363 28.04 15.86 27.35
CA PHE A 363 27.67 14.77 26.45
C PHE A 363 26.17 14.56 26.50
N GLU A 364 25.51 14.74 25.33
CA GLU A 364 24.05 14.66 25.22
C GLU A 364 23.57 13.22 25.44
N GLN A 365 22.54 13.09 26.28
CA GLN A 365 21.82 11.82 26.45
C GLN A 365 20.62 11.80 25.57
N ASN A 366 20.66 10.99 24.50
CA ASN A 366 19.54 10.83 23.59
C ASN A 366 18.42 10.06 24.27
N LYS A 367 17.19 10.62 24.22
CA LYS A 367 15.97 9.90 24.60
C LYS A 367 15.19 9.56 23.33
N LEU A 368 14.82 8.31 23.20
CA LEU A 368 14.08 7.84 22.03
C LEU A 368 12.86 7.06 22.45
N ARG A 369 11.85 7.14 21.57
CA ARG A 369 10.68 6.28 21.66
C ARG A 369 10.92 5.04 20.82
N PHE A 370 10.72 3.89 21.42
CA PHE A 370 10.68 2.61 20.73
C PHE A 370 9.23 2.20 20.50
N LEU A 371 8.88 1.88 19.26
CA LEU A 371 7.58 1.33 18.91
C LEU A 371 7.76 -0.13 18.51
N ASP A 372 7.33 -1.04 19.36
CA ASP A 372 7.29 -2.45 19.05
C ASP A 372 6.12 -2.78 18.14
N GLY A 373 6.42 -3.15 16.90
CA GLY A 373 5.47 -3.65 15.91
C GLY A 373 4.28 -2.72 15.63
N ARG A 374 3.11 -3.35 15.39
CA ARG A 374 1.83 -2.67 15.18
C ARG A 374 1.15 -2.23 16.49
N ASN A 375 1.62 -2.72 17.62
CA ASN A 375 0.94 -2.65 18.92
C ASN A 375 1.33 -1.45 19.77
N PHE A 376 1.83 -0.37 19.21
CA PHE A 376 2.00 0.94 19.85
C PHE A 376 2.49 0.91 21.32
N LYS A 377 3.21 -0.12 21.77
CA LYS A 377 3.92 -0.09 23.02
C LYS A 377 5.01 0.94 22.89
N GLU A 378 4.78 2.07 23.50
CA GLU A 378 5.78 3.13 23.61
C GLU A 378 6.71 2.79 24.77
N GLU A 379 7.95 2.46 24.47
CA GLU A 379 9.01 2.29 25.43
C GLU A 379 10.03 3.42 25.25
N ILE A 380 10.42 4.08 26.33
CA ILE A 380 11.46 5.09 26.28
C ILE A 380 12.79 4.37 26.50
N ILE A 381 13.62 4.32 25.46
CA ILE A 381 15.00 3.87 25.58
C ILE A 381 15.84 5.07 26.03
N GLU A 382 16.32 4.99 27.25
CA GLU A 382 17.29 5.97 27.77
C GLU A 382 18.69 5.60 27.27
N GLN A 383 19.37 6.57 26.66
CA GLN A 383 20.78 6.51 26.26
C GLN A 383 21.16 5.37 25.29
N PRO A 384 20.49 5.23 24.13
CA PRO A 384 20.99 4.31 23.12
C PRO A 384 22.38 4.75 22.63
N ASN A 385 23.32 3.80 22.55
CA ASN A 385 24.70 4.06 22.11
C ASN A 385 24.74 4.12 20.56
N PHE A 386 24.12 5.17 19.98
CA PHE A 386 24.11 5.34 18.54
C PHE A 386 25.49 5.58 17.96
N ILE A 387 25.73 4.98 16.80
CA ILE A 387 26.94 5.26 16.02
C ILE A 387 26.85 6.62 15.29
N ASN A 388 25.64 7.10 15.01
CA ASN A 388 25.38 8.32 14.25
C ASN A 388 25.18 9.53 15.17
N VAL A 389 26.19 9.80 15.96
CA VAL A 389 26.27 10.97 16.86
C VAL A 389 27.58 11.71 16.61
N ASP A 390 27.61 13.01 16.91
CA ASP A 390 28.82 13.82 16.91
C ASP A 390 29.65 13.56 18.19
N THR A 391 30.79 14.22 18.32
CA THR A 391 31.68 14.09 19.48
C THR A 391 31.07 14.57 20.80
N ARG A 392 29.94 15.27 20.78
CA ARG A 392 29.16 15.68 21.94
C ARG A 392 28.00 14.75 22.24
N GLY A 393 27.89 13.61 21.54
CA GLY A 393 26.78 12.70 21.68
C GLY A 393 25.48 13.15 20.98
N ARG A 394 25.46 14.27 20.26
CA ARG A 394 24.27 14.78 19.60
C ARG A 394 23.99 13.95 18.36
N PHE A 395 22.77 13.49 18.22
CA PHE A 395 22.34 12.69 17.09
C PHE A 395 22.41 13.49 15.78
N ILE A 396 22.95 12.86 14.73
CA ILE A 396 23.09 13.43 13.39
C ILE A 396 21.91 12.93 12.54
N PRO A 397 20.95 13.80 12.18
CA PRO A 397 19.78 13.38 11.41
C PRO A 397 20.14 13.12 9.96
N ALA A 398 19.46 12.13 9.36
CA ALA A 398 19.71 11.72 7.96
C ALA A 398 19.51 12.87 6.96
N HIS A 399 18.59 13.80 7.22
CA HIS A 399 18.32 14.93 6.33
C HIS A 399 19.49 15.92 6.24
N SER A 400 20.36 16.00 7.26
CA SER A 400 21.56 16.84 7.23
C SER A 400 22.53 16.43 6.12
N PHE A 401 22.43 15.19 5.62
CA PHE A 401 23.20 14.74 4.46
C PHE A 401 22.82 15.50 3.17
N SER A 402 21.68 16.18 3.12
CA SER A 402 21.24 16.98 1.97
C SER A 402 22.27 18.05 1.54
N TYR A 403 23.01 18.61 2.50
CA TYR A 403 24.12 19.52 2.22
C TYR A 403 25.19 18.85 1.34
N TYR A 404 25.65 17.65 1.72
CA TYR A 404 26.62 16.90 0.93
C TYR A 404 26.04 16.41 -0.40
N THR A 405 24.73 16.09 -0.44
CA THR A 405 24.03 15.75 -1.69
C THR A 405 24.20 16.83 -2.73
N LYS A 406 24.04 18.12 -2.34
CA LYS A 406 24.23 19.25 -3.25
C LYS A 406 25.66 19.31 -3.77
N ILE A 407 26.65 19.22 -2.90
CA ILE A 407 28.08 19.26 -3.28
C ILE A 407 28.43 18.09 -4.20
N ILE A 408 27.94 16.88 -3.92
CA ILE A 408 28.17 15.69 -4.74
C ILE A 408 27.60 15.89 -6.15
N LYS A 409 26.39 16.44 -6.26
CA LYS A 409 25.77 16.76 -7.55
C LYS A 409 26.61 17.76 -8.36
N GLU A 410 27.01 18.83 -7.72
CA GLU A 410 27.72 19.93 -8.40
C GLU A 410 29.18 19.59 -8.77
N LYS A 411 29.90 18.92 -7.89
CA LYS A 411 31.36 18.70 -8.03
C LYS A 411 31.74 17.33 -8.55
N ILE A 412 31.01 16.28 -8.18
CA ILE A 412 31.36 14.88 -8.52
C ILE A 412 30.60 14.41 -9.76
N CYS A 413 29.41 14.94 -9.95
CA CYS A 413 28.51 14.53 -11.02
C CYS A 413 27.98 15.68 -11.89
N PRO A 414 28.81 16.69 -12.28
CA PRO A 414 28.33 17.91 -12.92
C PRO A 414 27.69 17.68 -14.30
N ASN A 415 28.04 16.60 -15.00
CA ASN A 415 27.59 16.27 -16.35
C ASN A 415 26.58 15.13 -16.39
N GLN A 416 26.01 14.75 -15.26
CA GLN A 416 25.00 13.70 -15.18
C GLN A 416 23.63 14.33 -14.86
N PRO A 417 22.88 14.78 -15.91
CA PRO A 417 21.56 15.41 -15.71
C PRO A 417 20.59 14.50 -14.96
N ASP A 418 20.91 13.21 -14.99
CA ASP A 418 20.17 12.18 -14.33
C ASP A 418 20.39 12.09 -12.80
N ILE A 419 21.26 12.85 -12.21
CA ILE A 419 21.58 12.84 -10.77
C ILE A 419 20.64 13.72 -9.93
N GLU A 420 19.59 14.30 -10.54
CA GLU A 420 18.59 15.07 -9.78
C GLU A 420 18.02 14.30 -8.57
N ASP A 421 17.91 12.99 -8.66
CA ASP A 421 17.40 12.12 -7.59
C ASP A 421 18.49 11.54 -6.66
N PHE A 422 19.72 12.12 -6.65
CA PHE A 422 20.75 11.66 -5.74
C PHE A 422 20.34 11.90 -4.28
N SER A 423 20.41 10.84 -3.48
CA SER A 423 20.12 10.87 -2.05
C SER A 423 21.01 9.85 -1.35
N PHE A 424 21.01 9.83 -0.03
CA PHE A 424 21.73 8.81 0.74
C PHE A 424 21.35 7.37 0.32
N TYR A 425 20.12 7.15 -0.17
CA TYR A 425 19.68 5.85 -0.69
C TYR A 425 20.44 5.39 -1.94
N THR A 426 21.10 6.32 -2.65
CA THR A 426 21.93 5.99 -3.82
C THR A 426 23.11 5.09 -3.47
N PHE A 427 23.66 5.19 -2.26
CA PHE A 427 24.74 4.32 -1.80
C PHE A 427 24.30 2.86 -1.73
N ARG A 428 23.12 2.59 -1.22
CA ARG A 428 22.52 1.25 -1.23
C ARG A 428 22.26 0.75 -2.66
N LYS A 429 21.73 1.61 -3.54
CA LYS A 429 21.54 1.24 -4.96
C LYS A 429 22.85 0.85 -5.60
N THR A 430 23.91 1.63 -5.35
CA THR A 430 25.26 1.38 -5.83
C THR A 430 25.80 0.04 -5.33
N HIS A 431 25.66 -0.25 -4.03
CA HIS A 431 26.05 -1.54 -3.45
C HIS A 431 25.38 -2.71 -4.16
N LEU A 432 24.05 -2.69 -4.24
CA LEU A 432 23.27 -3.78 -4.83
C LEU A 432 23.58 -3.98 -6.31
N SER A 433 23.78 -2.89 -7.07
CA SER A 433 24.17 -2.97 -8.48
C SER A 433 25.59 -3.51 -8.66
N ASN A 434 26.53 -3.12 -7.81
CA ASN A 434 27.91 -3.65 -7.85
C ASN A 434 27.93 -5.15 -7.49
N MET A 435 27.17 -5.58 -6.49
CA MET A 435 27.04 -6.99 -6.14
C MET A 435 26.43 -7.80 -7.30
N ALA A 436 25.36 -7.28 -7.93
CA ALA A 436 24.76 -7.89 -9.10
C ALA A 436 25.73 -7.97 -10.28
N ALA A 437 26.49 -6.90 -10.57
CA ALA A 437 27.50 -6.86 -11.62
C ALA A 437 28.67 -7.82 -11.38
N ASN A 438 28.93 -8.21 -10.13
CA ASN A 438 29.91 -9.21 -9.75
C ASN A 438 29.32 -10.62 -9.58
N ASN A 439 28.16 -10.89 -10.17
CA ASN A 439 27.48 -12.18 -10.19
C ASN A 439 27.12 -12.74 -8.81
N CYS A 440 26.84 -11.88 -7.83
CA CYS A 440 26.32 -12.34 -6.54
C CYS A 440 25.01 -13.12 -6.76
N PRO A 441 24.83 -14.33 -6.20
CA PRO A 441 23.60 -15.07 -6.35
C PRO A 441 22.37 -14.26 -5.93
N ILE A 442 21.29 -14.32 -6.70
CA ILE A 442 20.06 -13.52 -6.48
C ILE A 442 19.52 -13.74 -5.06
N GLY A 443 19.51 -14.98 -4.58
CA GLY A 443 19.03 -15.30 -3.23
C GLY A 443 19.84 -14.63 -2.11
N GLU A 444 21.17 -14.59 -2.25
CA GLU A 444 22.05 -13.92 -1.30
C GLU A 444 21.89 -12.40 -1.36
N LEU A 445 21.72 -11.85 -2.56
CA LEU A 445 21.46 -10.43 -2.73
C LEU A 445 20.09 -10.02 -2.14
N MET A 446 19.08 -10.87 -2.28
CA MET A 446 17.76 -10.68 -1.64
C MET A 446 17.86 -10.67 -0.11
N LYS A 447 18.55 -11.65 0.49
CA LYS A 447 18.78 -11.72 1.93
C LYS A 447 19.51 -10.47 2.42
N ARG A 448 20.63 -10.12 1.78
CA ARG A 448 21.44 -8.95 2.11
C ARG A 448 20.65 -7.64 2.02
N ALA A 449 19.82 -7.51 0.99
CA ALA A 449 18.94 -6.35 0.81
C ALA A 449 17.71 -6.33 1.74
N GLY A 450 17.32 -7.47 2.32
CA GLY A 450 16.04 -7.62 3.01
C GLY A 450 14.86 -7.35 2.08
N HIS A 451 14.90 -7.95 0.87
CA HIS A 451 13.82 -7.91 -0.12
C HIS A 451 13.11 -9.26 -0.15
N THR A 452 11.78 -9.22 -0.06
CA THR A 452 10.94 -10.42 -0.14
C THR A 452 10.45 -10.69 -1.56
N LYS A 453 10.53 -9.69 -2.46
CA LYS A 453 10.09 -9.79 -3.86
C LYS A 453 11.29 -9.80 -4.79
N ILE A 454 11.38 -10.85 -5.59
CA ILE A 454 12.48 -11.06 -6.54
C ILE A 454 12.50 -9.96 -7.63
N GLU A 455 11.33 -9.44 -8.05
CA GLU A 455 11.21 -8.41 -9.07
C GLU A 455 11.98 -7.14 -8.68
N THR A 456 12.04 -6.83 -7.37
CA THR A 456 12.78 -5.67 -6.87
C THR A 456 14.28 -5.83 -7.09
N ILE A 457 14.81 -7.06 -7.00
CA ILE A 457 16.23 -7.35 -7.22
C ILE A 457 16.55 -7.42 -8.71
N TYR A 458 15.67 -7.97 -9.52
CA TYR A 458 15.90 -8.02 -10.98
C TYR A 458 16.16 -6.66 -11.59
N THR A 459 15.59 -5.59 -11.06
CA THR A 459 15.86 -4.22 -11.54
C THR A 459 17.34 -3.85 -11.45
N TYR A 460 18.11 -4.41 -10.51
CA TYR A 460 19.56 -4.19 -10.38
C TYR A 460 20.37 -5.02 -11.38
N TYR A 461 19.90 -6.20 -11.75
CA TYR A 461 20.54 -7.05 -12.75
C TYR A 461 20.27 -6.58 -14.20
N TYR A 462 19.11 -5.97 -14.46
CA TYR A 462 18.76 -5.44 -15.77
C TYR A 462 19.45 -4.13 -16.12
N ASN A 463 19.89 -3.35 -15.13
CA ASN A 463 20.67 -2.15 -15.39
C ASN A 463 22.12 -2.54 -15.72
N ARG A 464 22.34 -2.93 -16.99
CA ARG A 464 23.68 -3.21 -17.50
C ARG A 464 24.56 -1.97 -17.35
N THR A 465 25.63 -2.12 -16.58
CA THR A 465 26.76 -1.15 -16.60
C THR A 465 27.63 -1.46 -17.81
N ASN A 466 28.38 -0.47 -18.32
CA ASN A 466 29.36 -0.69 -19.38
C ASN A 466 30.38 -1.83 -19.02
N GLU A 467 30.60 -2.03 -17.73
CA GLU A 467 31.41 -3.17 -17.23
C GLU A 467 30.71 -4.52 -17.38
N SER A 468 29.39 -4.60 -17.23
CA SER A 468 28.67 -5.86 -17.44
C SER A 468 28.59 -6.24 -18.91
N GLU A 469 28.56 -5.26 -19.84
CA GLU A 469 28.67 -5.52 -21.29
C GLU A 469 30.03 -6.04 -21.67
N LYS A 470 31.12 -5.49 -21.11
CA LYS A 470 32.49 -6.01 -21.29
C LYS A 470 32.65 -7.44 -20.78
N LYS A 471 32.05 -7.77 -19.62
CA LYS A 471 32.05 -9.14 -19.08
C LYS A 471 31.28 -10.13 -19.96
N VAL A 472 30.16 -9.72 -20.56
CA VAL A 472 29.42 -10.54 -21.52
C VAL A 472 30.27 -10.80 -22.74
N LEU A 473 30.95 -9.79 -23.31
CA LEU A 473 31.87 -9.95 -24.42
C LEU A 473 33.05 -10.85 -24.05
N GLN A 474 33.63 -10.71 -22.87
CA GLN A 474 34.71 -11.62 -22.39
C GLN A 474 34.23 -13.06 -22.24
N ALA A 475 33.02 -13.29 -21.67
CA ALA A 475 32.44 -14.62 -21.55
C ALA A 475 32.16 -15.23 -22.94
N MET A 476 31.63 -14.45 -23.89
CA MET A 476 31.47 -14.91 -25.29
C MET A 476 32.81 -15.26 -25.95
N TYR A 477 33.84 -14.47 -25.71
CA TYR A 477 35.22 -14.76 -26.22
C TYR A 477 35.80 -16.01 -25.59
N GLN A 478 35.52 -16.29 -24.31
CA GLN A 478 35.95 -17.55 -23.68
C GLN A 478 35.19 -18.77 -24.22
N CYS A 479 33.88 -18.61 -24.48
CA CYS A 479 33.08 -19.68 -25.09
C CYS A 479 33.54 -19.95 -26.55
N SER A 480 33.92 -18.93 -27.33
CA SER A 480 34.41 -19.14 -28.70
C SER A 480 35.71 -19.91 -28.76
N LYS A 481 36.61 -19.74 -27.76
CA LYS A 481 37.86 -20.51 -27.66
C LYS A 481 37.68 -22.01 -27.43
N VAL A 482 36.48 -22.46 -27.06
CA VAL A 482 36.15 -23.88 -26.90
C VAL A 482 35.70 -24.49 -28.24
N LEU A 483 35.39 -23.63 -29.23
CA LEU A 483 34.94 -24.04 -30.56
C LEU A 483 36.03 -23.93 -31.62
N ASP A 484 37.17 -23.29 -31.32
CA ASP A 484 38.41 -23.28 -32.06
C ASP A 484 39.34 -24.46 -31.59
#